data_c9b7d4521f91c1f383a54d9ef7274a6e
#
_entry.id   c9b7d4521f91c1f383a54d9ef7274a6e
#
_cell.length_a   1.000
_cell.length_b   1.000
_cell.length_c   1.000
_cell.angle_alpha   90.00
_cell.angle_beta   90.00
_cell.angle_gamma   90.00
#
_symmetry.space_group_name_H-M   'P 1'
#
loop_
_entity.id
_entity.type
_entity.pdbx_description
1 polymer ?
#
loop_
_entity_poly.entity_id
_entity_poly.type
_entity_poly.pdbx_seq_one_letter_code
_entity_poly.pdbx_strand_id
1 'polypeptide(L)'
;MRIQGISGSRGVAVGNVYRYIQEEIVIPDYTVAEDKVEAEIGKFASAMAATLKQLDTIRQKALKDMGPEEAAIFEAHMQIAQDPSLSDGIKSLVETSHTNVVAATAQTIETFANIFLGMEDPYMRERGSDIKDIGDRLMRNMLGMNPRGLSHISGEVILVAHDLAPSDTASLDKNVVKGIVTAAGGPTSHAAIMARTLEIPAVMGVGDIEGFVDGEKAVVLGTDGIVETNPSDADWTEYTNQAAAYQEELKRLRESANLEAKTTDGHHVELFGNIGKSKDAKHALTMGAQGIGLYRTEFLYMENDELPTEDVQFEEYKKVAEDMQGQPVIIRTMDIGGDKELKCLDLPSEMNPFLGYRAIRISLNRPDIFKVQLRALLRASSFGDIHIMYPMIASVEEVKQANAMLEECKAELTAEGKEFNKDIKVGIMIEVPAAAVISPILAKYVDFFSIGTNDLCQYTLAVDRMNESIGSLYQPLHPGVLRLIKHVIDASHEQGKFTGMCGELASDPVATMILLGLGLDEFSMTASSIPLIKKILRSVSKAECEEVANKALSMDTAEEITEYAKSVLAEKGLL
;
A
#
# COMPACT_ATOMS: atom_id res chain seq x y z
N MET A 1 16.39 -0.11 -28.49
CA MET A 1 16.90 -1.13 -27.52
C MET A 1 15.73 -1.56 -26.65
N ARG A 2 15.63 -2.87 -26.34
CA ARG A 2 14.54 -3.39 -25.50
C ARG A 2 15.14 -3.95 -24.22
N ILE A 3 14.64 -3.47 -23.07
CA ILE A 3 15.19 -3.76 -21.74
C ILE A 3 14.07 -4.37 -20.90
N GLN A 4 14.37 -5.47 -20.21
CA GLN A 4 13.49 -6.09 -19.25
C GLN A 4 13.80 -5.57 -17.85
N GLY A 5 12.81 -5.10 -17.16
CA GLY A 5 12.80 -4.77 -15.74
C GLY A 5 11.62 -5.42 -15.03
N ILE A 6 11.19 -4.81 -13.95
CA ILE A 6 10.09 -5.26 -13.10
C ILE A 6 8.92 -4.29 -13.26
N SER A 7 7.69 -4.80 -13.38
CA SER A 7 6.48 -3.97 -13.41
C SER A 7 6.34 -3.17 -12.10
N GLY A 8 6.43 -1.85 -12.20
CA GLY A 8 6.21 -0.93 -11.08
C GLY A 8 4.79 -0.38 -11.03
N SER A 9 4.25 -0.04 -12.20
CA SER A 9 2.88 0.45 -12.39
C SER A 9 2.40 0.09 -13.79
N ARG A 10 1.18 -0.38 -13.90
CA ARG A 10 0.60 -0.87 -15.16
C ARG A 10 0.38 0.23 -16.19
N GLY A 11 0.28 -0.16 -17.46
CA GLY A 11 -0.09 0.70 -18.58
C GLY A 11 0.98 0.86 -19.63
N VAL A 12 0.69 1.67 -20.62
CA VAL A 12 1.58 2.01 -21.73
C VAL A 12 1.80 3.51 -21.75
N ALA A 13 3.06 3.93 -21.82
CA ALA A 13 3.43 5.32 -21.99
C ALA A 13 4.43 5.49 -23.12
N VAL A 14 4.30 6.60 -23.85
CA VAL A 14 5.24 7.05 -24.88
C VAL A 14 5.68 8.46 -24.57
N GLY A 15 6.93 8.75 -24.83
CA GLY A 15 7.49 10.10 -24.60
C GLY A 15 8.97 10.17 -24.97
N ASN A 16 9.54 11.34 -24.78
CA ASN A 16 10.96 11.53 -24.95
C ASN A 16 11.69 11.24 -23.61
N VAL A 17 12.83 10.59 -23.69
CA VAL A 17 13.66 10.33 -22.50
C VAL A 17 14.07 11.64 -21.86
N TYR A 18 13.89 11.72 -20.56
CA TYR A 18 14.49 12.73 -19.69
C TYR A 18 15.28 12.02 -18.61
N ARG A 19 16.62 12.11 -18.70
CA ARG A 19 17.51 11.50 -17.72
C ARG A 19 17.62 12.41 -16.50
N TYR A 20 17.09 11.94 -15.39
CA TYR A 20 17.27 12.61 -14.11
C TYR A 20 18.62 12.20 -13.50
N ILE A 21 19.65 12.94 -13.87
CA ILE A 21 21.00 12.78 -13.32
C ILE A 21 21.16 13.81 -12.21
N GLN A 22 21.39 13.33 -11.01
CA GLN A 22 21.70 14.22 -9.90
C GLN A 22 23.15 14.71 -10.06
N GLU A 23 23.35 16.03 -10.13
CA GLU A 23 24.68 16.59 -10.04
C GLU A 23 25.36 16.13 -8.74
N GLU A 24 26.54 15.55 -8.84
CA GLU A 24 27.31 15.11 -7.69
C GLU A 24 27.74 16.31 -6.85
N ILE A 25 27.53 16.22 -5.54
CA ILE A 25 27.98 17.26 -4.62
C ILE A 25 29.47 17.10 -4.39
N VAL A 26 30.24 18.02 -4.92
CA VAL A 26 31.67 18.09 -4.63
C VAL A 26 31.87 18.81 -3.30
N ILE A 27 32.24 18.06 -2.27
CA ILE A 27 32.49 18.61 -0.93
C ILE A 27 33.79 19.42 -0.98
N PRO A 28 33.77 20.73 -0.66
CA PRO A 28 34.98 21.53 -0.67
C PRO A 28 35.96 21.06 0.43
N ASP A 29 37.25 21.07 0.08
CA ASP A 29 38.32 20.72 1.02
C ASP A 29 39.12 21.98 1.41
N TYR A 30 38.62 22.65 2.50
CA TYR A 30 39.32 23.77 3.14
C TYR A 30 39.03 23.79 4.64
N THR A 31 40.00 24.31 5.40
CA THR A 31 39.88 24.54 6.83
C THR A 31 39.42 25.99 7.09
N VAL A 32 38.49 26.16 8.02
CA VAL A 32 37.92 27.46 8.38
C VAL A 32 38.87 28.22 9.33
N ALA A 33 39.24 29.44 8.98
CA ALA A 33 39.99 30.29 9.88
C ALA A 33 39.13 30.73 11.08
N GLU A 34 39.71 30.89 12.26
CA GLU A 34 39.02 31.15 13.51
C GLU A 34 38.10 32.40 13.44
N ASP A 35 38.53 33.43 12.72
CA ASP A 35 37.79 34.66 12.48
C ASP A 35 36.60 34.50 11.49
N LYS A 36 36.49 33.36 10.81
CA LYS A 36 35.45 33.04 9.83
C LYS A 36 34.45 31.97 10.30
N VAL A 37 34.62 31.40 11.50
CA VAL A 37 33.75 30.37 12.04
C VAL A 37 32.28 30.84 12.10
N GLU A 38 32.06 32.06 12.60
CA GLU A 38 30.69 32.62 12.70
C GLU A 38 30.04 32.81 11.31
N ALA A 39 30.83 33.20 10.29
CA ALA A 39 30.33 33.34 8.92
C ALA A 39 29.99 31.97 8.30
N GLU A 40 30.75 30.91 8.59
CA GLU A 40 30.44 29.54 8.15
C GLU A 40 29.16 29.01 8.80
N ILE A 41 28.97 29.23 10.10
CA ILE A 41 27.73 28.88 10.81
C ILE A 41 26.53 29.68 10.25
N GLY A 42 26.76 30.93 9.84
CA GLY A 42 25.74 31.77 9.17
C GLY A 42 25.31 31.19 7.81
N LYS A 43 26.22 30.55 7.06
CA LYS A 43 25.85 29.82 5.81
C LYS A 43 24.92 28.65 6.10
N PHE A 44 25.20 27.87 7.15
CA PHE A 44 24.33 26.77 7.59
C PHE A 44 22.94 27.28 7.95
N ALA A 45 22.84 28.32 8.76
CA ALA A 45 21.54 28.89 9.15
C ALA A 45 20.72 29.36 7.95
N SER A 46 21.37 29.99 6.98
CA SER A 46 20.73 30.43 5.73
C SER A 46 20.27 29.25 4.88
N ALA A 47 21.09 28.20 4.75
CA ALA A 47 20.76 26.98 4.02
C ALA A 47 19.62 26.22 4.70
N MET A 48 19.62 26.15 6.02
CA MET A 48 18.53 25.53 6.81
C MET A 48 17.19 26.23 6.55
N ALA A 49 17.16 27.55 6.61
CA ALA A 49 15.95 28.33 6.33
C ALA A 49 15.45 28.10 4.88
N ALA A 50 16.36 28.02 3.90
CA ALA A 50 16.02 27.71 2.53
C ALA A 50 15.48 26.28 2.37
N THR A 51 16.10 25.31 3.03
CA THR A 51 15.68 23.89 3.04
C THR A 51 14.28 23.74 3.61
N LEU A 52 13.99 24.32 4.76
CA LEU A 52 12.66 24.27 5.37
C LEU A 52 11.59 24.90 4.48
N LYS A 53 11.89 26.02 3.83
CA LYS A 53 10.98 26.67 2.88
C LYS A 53 10.72 25.77 1.66
N GLN A 54 11.73 25.09 1.13
CA GLN A 54 11.60 24.15 0.02
C GLN A 54 10.73 22.95 0.42
N LEU A 55 11.00 22.36 1.59
CA LEU A 55 10.23 21.23 2.13
C LEU A 55 8.76 21.61 2.36
N ASP A 56 8.48 22.80 2.91
CA ASP A 56 7.09 23.26 3.09
C ASP A 56 6.38 23.48 1.74
N THR A 57 7.07 23.98 0.72
CA THR A 57 6.52 24.10 -0.62
C THR A 57 6.15 22.73 -1.22
N ILE A 58 7.02 21.74 -1.05
CA ILE A 58 6.78 20.35 -1.50
C ILE A 58 5.61 19.76 -0.70
N ARG A 59 5.59 19.94 0.62
CA ARG A 59 4.51 19.50 1.51
C ARG A 59 3.15 20.04 1.08
N GLN A 60 3.07 21.35 0.78
CA GLN A 60 1.81 21.97 0.32
C GLN A 60 1.35 21.41 -1.03
N LYS A 61 2.28 21.14 -1.96
CA LYS A 61 1.97 20.50 -3.23
C LYS A 61 1.51 19.04 -3.02
N ALA A 62 2.24 18.26 -2.23
CA ALA A 62 1.87 16.89 -1.89
C ALA A 62 0.48 16.83 -1.22
N LEU A 63 0.19 17.76 -0.29
CA LEU A 63 -1.12 17.85 0.36
C LEU A 63 -2.26 18.08 -0.64
N LYS A 64 -2.02 18.92 -1.65
CA LYS A 64 -3.01 19.25 -2.66
C LYS A 64 -3.23 18.13 -3.69
N ASP A 65 -2.13 17.54 -4.18
CA ASP A 65 -2.15 16.68 -5.36
C ASP A 65 -2.27 15.19 -4.97
N MET A 66 -1.83 14.81 -3.75
CA MET A 66 -1.69 13.42 -3.32
C MET A 66 -2.39 13.13 -1.98
N GLY A 67 -2.45 14.11 -1.09
CA GLY A 67 -3.14 13.99 0.18
C GLY A 67 -2.25 14.20 1.41
N PRO A 68 -2.85 14.14 2.62
CA PRO A 68 -2.14 14.46 3.86
C PRO A 68 -1.08 13.43 4.27
N GLU A 69 -1.14 12.19 3.80
CA GLU A 69 -0.13 11.16 4.13
C GLU A 69 1.20 11.44 3.47
N GLU A 70 1.15 11.69 2.18
CA GLU A 70 2.32 12.06 1.40
C GLU A 70 2.88 13.40 1.86
N ALA A 71 2.01 14.31 2.31
CA ALA A 71 2.43 15.57 2.92
C ALA A 71 3.10 15.35 4.29
N ALA A 72 2.68 14.37 5.09
CA ALA A 72 3.25 14.08 6.41
C ALA A 72 4.71 13.60 6.33
N ILE A 73 5.13 12.98 5.23
CA ILE A 73 6.54 12.62 5.00
C ILE A 73 7.40 13.89 5.04
N PHE A 74 6.97 14.96 4.40
CA PHE A 74 7.71 16.23 4.38
C PHE A 74 7.63 16.98 5.70
N GLU A 75 6.58 16.79 6.48
CA GLU A 75 6.52 17.28 7.85
C GLU A 75 7.55 16.57 8.74
N ALA A 76 7.70 15.26 8.62
CA ALA A 76 8.75 14.51 9.27
C ALA A 76 10.15 14.95 8.82
N HIS A 77 10.38 15.19 7.52
CA HIS A 77 11.63 15.75 7.02
C HIS A 77 11.94 17.12 7.64
N MET A 78 10.94 17.98 7.79
CA MET A 78 11.11 19.28 8.45
C MET A 78 11.46 19.11 9.93
N GLN A 79 10.88 18.14 10.64
CA GLN A 79 11.20 17.84 12.04
C GLN A 79 12.64 17.31 12.18
N ILE A 80 13.06 16.37 11.32
CA ILE A 80 14.44 15.87 11.29
C ILE A 80 15.43 17.00 11.00
N ALA A 81 15.15 17.87 10.03
CA ALA A 81 16.01 19.01 9.71
C ALA A 81 16.16 19.98 10.90
N GLN A 82 15.12 20.12 11.71
CA GLN A 82 15.10 21.00 12.89
C GLN A 82 15.60 20.34 14.17
N ASP A 83 15.99 19.06 14.12
CA ASP A 83 16.52 18.37 15.30
C ASP A 83 17.78 19.08 15.83
N PRO A 84 17.78 19.48 17.12
CA PRO A 84 18.94 20.13 17.72
C PRO A 84 20.22 19.30 17.61
N SER A 85 20.14 17.98 17.69
CA SER A 85 21.31 17.09 17.63
C SER A 85 22.03 17.21 16.29
N LEU A 86 21.27 17.34 15.17
CA LEU A 86 21.84 17.55 13.84
C LEU A 86 22.56 18.89 13.75
N SER A 87 21.89 19.97 14.17
CA SER A 87 22.45 21.32 14.08
C SER A 87 23.63 21.53 15.02
N ASP A 88 23.58 20.95 16.22
CA ASP A 88 24.66 21.05 17.21
C ASP A 88 25.88 20.21 16.78
N GLY A 89 25.66 19.03 16.19
CA GLY A 89 26.73 18.21 15.61
C GLY A 89 27.51 18.95 14.52
N ILE A 90 26.79 19.58 13.59
CA ILE A 90 27.39 20.35 12.49
C ILE A 90 28.18 21.56 13.06
N LYS A 91 27.56 22.34 13.94
CA LYS A 91 28.22 23.51 14.55
C LYS A 91 29.48 23.12 15.33
N SER A 92 29.41 22.05 16.11
CA SER A 92 30.54 21.55 16.89
C SER A 92 31.75 21.22 16.00
N LEU A 93 31.54 20.57 14.84
CA LEU A 93 32.62 20.28 13.91
C LEU A 93 33.24 21.55 13.29
N VAL A 94 32.42 22.57 13.02
CA VAL A 94 32.92 23.86 12.52
C VAL A 94 33.70 24.61 13.58
N GLU A 95 33.22 24.64 14.84
CA GLU A 95 33.81 25.37 15.96
C GLU A 95 35.07 24.70 16.50
N THR A 96 35.05 23.36 16.66
CA THR A 96 36.16 22.66 17.36
C THR A 96 37.21 22.11 16.41
N SER A 97 36.78 21.66 15.22
CA SER A 97 37.66 21.04 14.22
C SER A 97 38.00 21.96 13.04
N HIS A 98 37.42 23.18 13.03
CA HIS A 98 37.56 24.14 11.93
C HIS A 98 37.24 23.55 10.55
N THR A 99 36.33 22.54 10.53
CA THR A 99 35.86 21.92 9.30
C THR A 99 34.92 22.86 8.58
N ASN A 100 35.02 23.00 7.25
CA ASN A 100 34.05 23.82 6.53
C ASN A 100 32.62 23.23 6.67
N VAL A 101 31.62 24.10 6.61
CA VAL A 101 30.25 23.73 6.99
C VAL A 101 29.63 22.67 6.05
N VAL A 102 30.05 22.59 4.79
CA VAL A 102 29.56 21.56 3.86
C VAL A 102 30.11 20.19 4.25
N ALA A 103 31.43 20.11 4.53
CA ALA A 103 32.07 18.88 4.99
C ALA A 103 31.54 18.44 6.37
N ALA A 104 31.36 19.40 7.29
CA ALA A 104 30.76 19.14 8.61
C ALA A 104 29.34 18.59 8.48
N THR A 105 28.53 19.13 7.56
CA THR A 105 27.18 18.62 7.26
C THR A 105 27.24 17.22 6.70
N ALA A 106 28.08 16.95 5.69
CA ALA A 106 28.22 15.63 5.09
C ALA A 106 28.60 14.57 6.15
N GLN A 107 29.59 14.88 7.00
CA GLN A 107 30.04 13.96 8.05
C GLN A 107 28.95 13.69 9.10
N THR A 108 28.22 14.71 9.52
CA THR A 108 27.13 14.58 10.51
C THR A 108 25.99 13.77 9.91
N ILE A 109 25.54 14.09 8.69
CA ILE A 109 24.49 13.37 7.98
C ILE A 109 24.87 11.90 7.80
N GLU A 110 26.09 11.61 7.38
CA GLU A 110 26.54 10.22 7.20
C GLU A 110 26.53 9.45 8.52
N THR A 111 26.96 10.09 9.60
CA THR A 111 26.95 9.49 10.94
C THR A 111 25.52 9.15 11.38
N PHE A 112 24.60 10.11 11.27
CA PHE A 112 23.20 9.87 11.64
C PHE A 112 22.53 8.85 10.71
N ALA A 113 22.69 8.97 9.40
CA ALA A 113 22.10 8.04 8.44
C ALA A 113 22.59 6.59 8.68
N ASN A 114 23.88 6.39 8.95
CA ASN A 114 24.42 5.06 9.18
C ASN A 114 23.89 4.40 10.45
N ILE A 115 23.50 5.16 11.47
CA ILE A 115 22.83 4.64 12.68
C ILE A 115 21.53 3.96 12.25
N PHE A 116 20.71 4.63 11.46
CA PHE A 116 19.42 4.12 11.01
C PHE A 116 19.56 3.02 9.94
N LEU A 117 20.48 3.18 8.99
CA LEU A 117 20.75 2.18 7.94
C LEU A 117 21.30 0.86 8.50
N GLY A 118 21.96 0.91 9.65
CA GLY A 118 22.45 -0.28 10.37
C GLY A 118 21.39 -1.00 11.19
N MET A 119 20.18 -0.49 11.29
CA MET A 119 19.08 -1.13 12.00
C MET A 119 18.46 -2.26 11.17
N GLU A 120 17.99 -3.30 11.83
CA GLU A 120 17.33 -4.44 11.17
C GLU A 120 15.92 -4.07 10.66
N ASP A 121 15.27 -3.12 11.32
CA ASP A 121 13.95 -2.61 10.97
C ASP A 121 13.94 -1.88 9.61
N PRO A 122 13.17 -2.35 8.61
CA PRO A 122 13.07 -1.70 7.31
C PRO A 122 12.57 -0.25 7.37
N TYR A 123 11.63 0.05 8.26
CA TYR A 123 11.09 1.40 8.47
C TYR A 123 12.16 2.36 9.00
N MET A 124 12.98 1.90 9.95
CA MET A 124 14.10 2.69 10.45
C MET A 124 15.20 2.89 9.40
N ARG A 125 15.46 1.89 8.55
CA ARG A 125 16.39 2.05 7.41
C ARG A 125 15.91 3.10 6.41
N GLU A 126 14.61 3.19 6.17
CA GLU A 126 14.02 4.21 5.31
C GLU A 126 14.27 5.63 5.87
N ARG A 127 14.23 5.82 7.18
CA ARG A 127 14.63 7.08 7.85
C ARG A 127 16.08 7.47 7.59
N GLY A 128 16.98 6.51 7.45
CA GLY A 128 18.34 6.77 7.03
C GLY A 128 18.43 7.40 5.63
N SER A 129 17.56 7.00 4.72
CA SER A 129 17.43 7.59 3.39
C SER A 129 16.84 9.01 3.45
N ASP A 130 15.85 9.25 4.31
CA ASP A 130 15.27 10.58 4.55
C ASP A 130 16.33 11.57 5.06
N ILE A 131 17.16 11.14 6.02
CA ILE A 131 18.27 11.95 6.56
C ILE A 131 19.26 12.32 5.44
N LYS A 132 19.57 11.40 4.53
CA LYS A 132 20.44 11.67 3.37
C LYS A 132 19.81 12.68 2.41
N ASP A 133 18.51 12.58 2.13
CA ASP A 133 17.79 13.55 1.28
C ASP A 133 17.82 14.97 1.88
N ILE A 134 17.63 15.10 3.18
CA ILE A 134 17.73 16.37 3.90
C ILE A 134 19.15 16.91 3.84
N GLY A 135 20.15 16.06 4.04
CA GLY A 135 21.57 16.43 3.97
C GLY A 135 21.99 16.91 2.59
N ASP A 136 21.57 16.21 1.54
CA ASP A 136 21.81 16.59 0.15
C ASP A 136 21.22 17.98 -0.14
N ARG A 137 20.00 18.23 0.29
CA ARG A 137 19.32 19.51 0.13
C ARG A 137 20.01 20.65 0.88
N LEU A 138 20.46 20.41 2.09
CA LEU A 138 21.24 21.38 2.88
C LEU A 138 22.55 21.75 2.18
N MET A 139 23.32 20.74 1.73
CA MET A 139 24.59 20.95 1.05
C MET A 139 24.43 21.70 -0.26
N ARG A 140 23.42 21.37 -1.07
CA ARG A 140 23.10 22.10 -2.30
C ARG A 140 22.77 23.56 -2.04
N ASN A 141 21.96 23.84 -1.01
CA ASN A 141 21.65 25.21 -0.62
C ASN A 141 22.90 25.99 -0.16
N MET A 142 23.84 25.34 0.57
CA MET A 142 25.11 25.97 0.96
C MET A 142 26.03 26.27 -0.22
N LEU A 143 26.02 25.40 -1.22
CA LEU A 143 26.84 25.53 -2.42
C LEU A 143 26.20 26.42 -3.51
N GLY A 144 24.96 26.88 -3.29
CA GLY A 144 24.22 27.66 -4.29
C GLY A 144 23.87 26.87 -5.55
N MET A 145 23.82 25.53 -5.42
CA MET A 145 23.39 24.65 -6.51
C MET A 145 21.88 24.72 -6.71
N ASN A 146 21.39 24.31 -7.88
CA ASN A 146 19.96 24.26 -8.13
C ASN A 146 19.26 23.32 -7.12
N PRO A 147 18.06 23.70 -6.65
CA PRO A 147 17.27 22.82 -5.81
C PRO A 147 17.02 21.49 -6.51
N ARG A 148 17.09 20.41 -5.75
CA ARG A 148 16.66 19.10 -6.22
C ARG A 148 15.17 19.15 -6.57
N GLY A 149 14.78 18.62 -7.71
CA GLY A 149 13.36 18.50 -8.07
C GLY A 149 13.11 18.47 -9.58
N LEU A 150 11.97 17.91 -9.93
CA LEU A 150 11.53 17.66 -11.31
C LEU A 150 10.61 18.78 -11.85
N SER A 151 10.55 19.91 -11.17
CA SER A 151 9.63 21.03 -11.50
C SER A 151 9.98 21.79 -12.78
N HIS A 152 11.14 21.53 -13.38
CA HIS A 152 11.63 22.23 -14.59
C HIS A 152 11.42 21.44 -15.88
N ILE A 153 10.84 20.24 -15.78
CA ILE A 153 10.60 19.39 -16.94
C ILE A 153 9.45 20.00 -17.76
N SER A 154 9.63 20.06 -19.08
CA SER A 154 8.62 20.52 -20.02
C SER A 154 8.45 19.50 -21.15
N GLY A 155 7.19 19.39 -21.64
CA GLY A 155 6.84 18.41 -22.66
C GLY A 155 6.43 17.07 -22.06
N GLU A 156 6.10 16.09 -22.90
CA GLU A 156 5.73 14.74 -22.48
C GLU A 156 7.00 13.86 -22.43
N VAL A 157 7.39 13.43 -21.23
CA VAL A 157 8.64 12.75 -21.01
C VAL A 157 8.46 11.36 -20.36
N ILE A 158 9.42 10.48 -20.67
CA ILE A 158 9.71 9.28 -19.90
C ILE A 158 10.87 9.63 -18.98
N LEU A 159 10.60 9.67 -17.69
CA LEU A 159 11.57 9.96 -16.65
C LEU A 159 12.45 8.74 -16.41
N VAL A 160 13.75 8.88 -16.64
CA VAL A 160 14.75 7.83 -16.40
C VAL A 160 15.68 8.27 -15.28
N ALA A 161 15.73 7.51 -14.19
CA ALA A 161 16.53 7.82 -13.01
C ALA A 161 17.24 6.57 -12.48
N HIS A 162 18.30 6.76 -11.69
CA HIS A 162 18.89 5.63 -10.98
C HIS A 162 17.92 5.15 -9.88
N ASP A 163 17.39 6.08 -9.11
CA ASP A 163 16.34 5.91 -8.11
C ASP A 163 15.65 7.26 -7.89
N LEU A 164 14.46 7.25 -7.28
CA LEU A 164 13.69 8.45 -7.00
C LEU A 164 13.42 8.56 -5.49
N ALA A 165 13.92 9.64 -4.91
CA ALA A 165 13.63 9.95 -3.52
C ALA A 165 12.14 10.42 -3.34
N PRO A 166 11.60 10.36 -2.12
CA PRO A 166 10.26 10.88 -1.82
C PRO A 166 10.05 12.32 -2.30
N SER A 167 11.04 13.18 -2.10
CA SER A 167 10.97 14.59 -2.53
C SER A 167 10.97 14.77 -4.05
N ASP A 168 11.57 13.86 -4.80
CA ASP A 168 11.54 13.87 -6.26
C ASP A 168 10.13 13.48 -6.75
N THR A 169 9.59 12.39 -6.21
CA THR A 169 8.29 11.84 -6.61
C THR A 169 7.13 12.78 -6.28
N ALA A 170 7.16 13.46 -5.13
CA ALA A 170 6.14 14.44 -4.76
C ALA A 170 6.13 15.69 -5.66
N SER A 171 7.21 15.96 -6.36
CA SER A 171 7.31 17.06 -7.32
C SER A 171 6.85 16.69 -8.73
N LEU A 172 6.52 15.42 -9.01
CA LEU A 172 6.06 14.95 -10.32
C LEU A 172 4.76 15.64 -10.75
N ASP A 173 4.71 15.96 -12.04
CA ASP A 173 3.48 16.37 -12.72
C ASP A 173 3.11 15.29 -13.76
N LYS A 174 2.00 14.59 -13.54
CA LYS A 174 1.49 13.54 -14.43
C LYS A 174 1.11 14.05 -15.83
N ASN A 175 0.94 15.36 -15.99
CA ASN A 175 0.69 15.93 -17.30
C ASN A 175 1.98 16.02 -18.14
N VAL A 176 3.14 15.99 -17.46
CA VAL A 176 4.48 16.09 -18.06
C VAL A 176 5.15 14.71 -18.06
N VAL A 177 5.22 14.04 -16.92
CA VAL A 177 5.84 12.71 -16.79
C VAL A 177 4.81 11.65 -17.17
N LYS A 178 4.99 11.04 -18.33
CA LYS A 178 4.09 10.01 -18.86
C LYS A 178 4.49 8.60 -18.46
N GLY A 179 5.76 8.37 -18.19
CA GLY A 179 6.27 7.07 -17.73
C GLY A 179 7.51 7.23 -16.87
N ILE A 180 7.78 6.24 -16.04
CA ILE A 180 8.93 6.20 -15.12
C ILE A 180 9.74 4.94 -15.36
N VAL A 181 11.07 5.09 -15.39
CA VAL A 181 12.04 4.00 -15.48
C VAL A 181 13.10 4.22 -14.41
N THR A 182 13.35 3.21 -13.55
CA THR A 182 14.44 3.29 -12.57
C THR A 182 15.43 2.15 -12.71
N ALA A 183 16.72 2.47 -12.53
CA ALA A 183 17.81 1.48 -12.52
C ALA A 183 17.65 0.50 -11.35
N ALA A 184 17.35 1.02 -10.18
CA ALA A 184 17.15 0.27 -8.95
C ALA A 184 15.65 0.22 -8.55
N GLY A 185 15.35 -0.53 -7.50
CA GLY A 185 13.99 -0.65 -6.94
C GLY A 185 13.19 -1.83 -7.48
N GLY A 186 12.13 -2.14 -6.76
CA GLY A 186 11.18 -3.23 -7.06
C GLY A 186 9.74 -2.77 -6.91
N PRO A 187 8.77 -3.70 -6.93
CA PRO A 187 7.35 -3.37 -6.85
C PRO A 187 6.93 -2.65 -5.56
N THR A 188 7.70 -2.81 -4.50
CA THR A 188 7.47 -2.20 -3.19
C THR A 188 8.26 -0.92 -2.95
N SER A 189 9.11 -0.50 -3.90
CA SER A 189 9.88 0.74 -3.80
C SER A 189 8.95 1.96 -3.73
N HIS A 190 9.44 3.03 -3.10
CA HIS A 190 8.69 4.28 -3.00
C HIS A 190 8.30 4.82 -4.39
N ALA A 191 9.21 4.78 -5.35
CA ALA A 191 8.96 5.18 -6.74
C ALA A 191 7.82 4.36 -7.39
N ALA A 192 7.76 3.04 -7.14
CA ALA A 192 6.69 2.19 -7.66
C ALA A 192 5.33 2.48 -7.00
N ILE A 193 5.32 2.69 -5.68
CA ILE A 193 4.10 3.05 -4.94
C ILE A 193 3.55 4.37 -5.47
N MET A 194 4.41 5.37 -5.64
CA MET A 194 4.02 6.68 -6.16
C MET A 194 3.55 6.62 -7.61
N ALA A 195 4.23 5.85 -8.47
CA ALA A 195 3.81 5.64 -9.84
C ALA A 195 2.39 5.05 -9.92
N ARG A 196 2.07 4.08 -9.06
CA ARG A 196 0.70 3.52 -8.95
C ARG A 196 -0.31 4.55 -8.46
N THR A 197 0.03 5.32 -7.43
CA THR A 197 -0.85 6.37 -6.88
C THR A 197 -1.17 7.45 -7.92
N LEU A 198 -0.17 7.85 -8.71
CA LEU A 198 -0.33 8.83 -9.79
C LEU A 198 -0.86 8.22 -11.09
N GLU A 199 -1.00 6.90 -11.15
CA GLU A 199 -1.39 6.13 -12.36
C GLU A 199 -0.44 6.39 -13.54
N ILE A 200 0.86 6.52 -13.27
CA ILE A 200 1.92 6.68 -14.28
C ILE A 200 2.51 5.29 -14.56
N PRO A 201 2.52 4.80 -15.80
CA PRO A 201 3.18 3.54 -16.16
C PRO A 201 4.64 3.54 -15.76
N ALA A 202 5.11 2.45 -15.12
CA ALA A 202 6.47 2.44 -14.58
C ALA A 202 7.12 1.05 -14.67
N VAL A 203 8.42 1.06 -14.96
CA VAL A 203 9.30 -0.12 -14.96
C VAL A 203 10.48 0.16 -14.05
N MET A 204 10.69 -0.73 -13.08
CA MET A 204 11.73 -0.64 -12.06
C MET A 204 12.83 -1.66 -12.30
N GLY A 205 14.01 -1.43 -11.72
CA GLY A 205 15.07 -2.43 -11.69
C GLY A 205 15.65 -2.77 -13.05
N VAL A 206 15.72 -1.80 -13.97
CA VAL A 206 16.28 -2.04 -15.32
C VAL A 206 17.82 -2.19 -15.32
N GLY A 207 18.47 -1.94 -14.17
CA GLY A 207 19.92 -2.00 -14.02
C GLY A 207 20.61 -0.76 -14.58
N ASP A 208 21.31 -0.91 -15.71
CA ASP A 208 22.06 0.19 -16.31
C ASP A 208 21.15 1.15 -17.10
N ILE A 209 21.27 2.44 -16.81
CA ILE A 209 20.57 3.53 -17.49
C ILE A 209 21.48 4.41 -18.36
N GLU A 210 22.76 4.08 -18.48
CA GLU A 210 23.70 4.86 -19.30
C GLU A 210 23.36 4.83 -20.80
N GLY A 211 22.70 3.74 -21.23
CA GLY A 211 22.27 3.58 -22.61
C GLY A 211 21.07 4.44 -23.03
N PHE A 212 20.40 5.14 -22.08
CA PHE A 212 19.33 6.08 -22.41
C PHE A 212 19.90 7.46 -22.80
N VAL A 213 19.40 8.05 -23.87
CA VAL A 213 19.85 9.36 -24.36
C VAL A 213 18.73 10.38 -24.23
N ASP A 214 19.05 11.56 -23.63
CA ASP A 214 18.06 12.63 -23.48
C ASP A 214 17.44 13.03 -24.83
N GLY A 215 16.12 13.16 -24.85
CA GLY A 215 15.34 13.54 -26.02
C GLY A 215 15.07 12.40 -27.02
N GLU A 216 15.63 11.20 -26.84
CA GLU A 216 15.25 10.06 -27.68
C GLU A 216 13.85 9.53 -27.36
N LYS A 217 13.18 8.96 -28.37
CA LYS A 217 11.87 8.32 -28.17
C LYS A 217 11.99 7.08 -27.29
N ALA A 218 11.11 6.95 -26.30
CA ALA A 218 11.03 5.76 -25.47
C ALA A 218 9.56 5.35 -25.21
N VAL A 219 9.39 4.08 -25.00
CA VAL A 219 8.12 3.43 -24.64
C VAL A 219 8.28 2.68 -23.34
N VAL A 220 7.32 2.85 -22.43
CA VAL A 220 7.22 2.11 -21.16
C VAL A 220 6.01 1.20 -21.24
N LEU A 221 6.23 -0.11 -21.26
CA LEU A 221 5.21 -1.14 -21.16
C LEU A 221 5.16 -1.60 -19.69
N GLY A 222 4.53 -0.79 -18.86
CA GLY A 222 4.54 -0.97 -17.41
C GLY A 222 3.91 -2.28 -16.95
N THR A 223 2.92 -2.79 -17.68
CA THR A 223 2.29 -4.09 -17.39
C THR A 223 3.26 -5.25 -17.58
N ASP A 224 4.07 -5.21 -18.63
CA ASP A 224 5.01 -6.27 -19.00
C ASP A 224 6.40 -6.10 -18.37
N GLY A 225 6.63 -4.95 -17.73
CA GLY A 225 7.94 -4.59 -17.17
C GLY A 225 9.00 -4.36 -18.25
N ILE A 226 8.62 -3.84 -19.41
CA ILE A 226 9.51 -3.65 -20.57
C ILE A 226 9.66 -2.16 -20.88
N VAL A 227 10.90 -1.77 -21.21
CA VAL A 227 11.20 -0.45 -21.77
C VAL A 227 11.82 -0.63 -23.15
N GLU A 228 11.36 0.15 -24.13
CA GLU A 228 11.91 0.17 -25.47
C GLU A 228 12.35 1.59 -25.85
N THR A 229 13.64 1.76 -26.26
CA THR A 229 14.18 3.03 -26.73
C THR A 229 14.38 3.00 -28.23
N ASN A 230 14.20 4.13 -28.89
CA ASN A 230 14.29 4.29 -30.34
C ASN A 230 13.47 3.23 -31.12
N PRO A 231 12.16 3.06 -30.82
CA PRO A 231 11.30 2.19 -31.59
C PRO A 231 11.24 2.66 -33.06
N SER A 232 10.94 1.75 -33.98
CA SER A 232 10.69 2.14 -35.38
C SER A 232 9.47 3.10 -35.45
N ASP A 233 9.36 3.87 -36.53
CA ASP A 233 8.19 4.76 -36.69
C ASP A 233 6.86 3.99 -36.73
N ALA A 234 6.87 2.76 -37.20
CA ALA A 234 5.71 1.87 -37.16
C ALA A 234 5.35 1.47 -35.72
N ASP A 235 6.34 0.99 -34.96
CA ASP A 235 6.16 0.60 -33.55
C ASP A 235 5.78 1.82 -32.69
N TRP A 236 6.40 2.98 -32.94
CA TRP A 236 6.05 4.23 -32.26
C TRP A 236 4.57 4.59 -32.45
N THR A 237 4.09 4.47 -33.68
CA THR A 237 2.69 4.75 -34.01
C THR A 237 1.76 3.77 -33.30
N GLU A 238 2.12 2.49 -33.29
CA GLU A 238 1.37 1.44 -32.62
C GLU A 238 1.32 1.69 -31.09
N TYR A 239 2.46 1.92 -30.44
CA TYR A 239 2.51 2.21 -29.00
C TYR A 239 1.80 3.53 -28.63
N THR A 240 1.85 4.53 -29.48
CA THR A 240 1.09 5.78 -29.28
C THR A 240 -0.42 5.50 -29.28
N ASN A 241 -0.89 4.66 -30.20
CA ASN A 241 -2.28 4.24 -30.22
C ASN A 241 -2.66 3.40 -29.00
N GLN A 242 -1.78 2.48 -28.58
CA GLN A 242 -1.98 1.69 -27.36
C GLN A 242 -2.04 2.57 -26.10
N ALA A 243 -1.16 3.56 -25.97
CA ALA A 243 -1.17 4.51 -24.86
C ALA A 243 -2.47 5.35 -24.84
N ALA A 244 -2.92 5.84 -25.99
CA ALA A 244 -4.17 6.56 -26.11
C ALA A 244 -5.39 5.67 -25.78
N ALA A 245 -5.40 4.43 -26.25
CA ALA A 245 -6.44 3.45 -25.94
C ALA A 245 -6.47 3.13 -24.44
N TYR A 246 -5.32 2.99 -23.81
CA TYR A 246 -5.21 2.76 -22.36
C TYR A 246 -5.79 3.94 -21.55
N GLN A 247 -5.48 5.18 -21.91
CA GLN A 247 -6.03 6.36 -21.26
C GLN A 247 -7.55 6.49 -21.43
N GLU A 248 -8.05 6.19 -22.63
CA GLU A 248 -9.49 6.18 -22.90
C GLU A 248 -10.19 5.05 -22.12
N GLU A 249 -9.55 3.90 -21.99
CA GLU A 249 -10.02 2.79 -21.15
C GLU A 249 -10.12 3.19 -19.68
N LEU A 250 -9.08 3.79 -19.11
CA LEU A 250 -9.10 4.30 -17.73
C LEU A 250 -10.25 5.30 -17.50
N LYS A 251 -10.50 6.18 -18.50
CA LYS A 251 -11.62 7.12 -18.43
C LYS A 251 -12.96 6.40 -18.43
N ARG A 252 -13.16 5.43 -19.33
CA ARG A 252 -14.38 4.60 -19.39
C ARG A 252 -14.59 3.80 -18.11
N LEU A 253 -13.51 3.25 -17.53
CA LEU A 253 -13.57 2.54 -16.26
C LEU A 253 -14.06 3.47 -15.14
N ARG A 254 -13.56 4.71 -15.05
CA ARG A 254 -14.04 5.69 -14.08
C ARG A 254 -15.51 6.09 -14.30
N GLU A 255 -15.92 6.30 -15.55
CA GLU A 255 -17.32 6.59 -15.88
C GLU A 255 -18.26 5.44 -15.50
N SER A 256 -17.74 4.20 -15.55
CA SER A 256 -18.49 2.99 -15.13
C SER A 256 -18.51 2.74 -13.63
N ALA A 257 -17.79 3.52 -12.83
CA ALA A 257 -17.66 3.31 -11.39
C ALA A 257 -19.03 3.24 -10.67
N ASN A 258 -19.97 4.09 -11.08
CA ASN A 258 -21.32 4.16 -10.49
C ASN A 258 -22.29 3.11 -11.03
N LEU A 259 -21.88 2.27 -11.99
CA LEU A 259 -22.74 1.20 -12.48
C LEU A 259 -22.80 0.06 -11.44
N GLU A 260 -23.96 -0.60 -11.40
CA GLU A 260 -24.18 -1.76 -10.56
C GLU A 260 -23.21 -2.91 -10.91
N ALA A 261 -22.58 -3.51 -9.91
CA ALA A 261 -21.77 -4.70 -10.10
C ALA A 261 -22.67 -5.93 -10.27
N LYS A 262 -22.99 -6.25 -11.52
CA LYS A 262 -23.96 -7.29 -11.88
C LYS A 262 -23.51 -8.02 -13.14
N THR A 263 -23.54 -9.34 -13.09
CA THR A 263 -23.22 -10.17 -14.25
C THR A 263 -24.26 -10.05 -15.37
N THR A 264 -23.94 -10.56 -16.57
CA THR A 264 -24.84 -10.52 -17.74
C THR A 264 -26.13 -11.32 -17.54
N ASP A 265 -26.11 -12.34 -16.69
CA ASP A 265 -27.27 -13.15 -16.30
C ASP A 265 -27.98 -12.65 -15.02
N GLY A 266 -27.55 -11.49 -14.51
CA GLY A 266 -28.26 -10.77 -13.46
C GLY A 266 -27.87 -11.11 -12.04
N HIS A 267 -26.78 -11.84 -11.80
CA HIS A 267 -26.24 -12.08 -10.48
C HIS A 267 -25.55 -10.83 -9.94
N HIS A 268 -25.91 -10.40 -8.73
CA HIS A 268 -25.30 -9.27 -8.05
C HIS A 268 -24.02 -9.70 -7.33
N VAL A 269 -22.99 -8.85 -7.36
CA VAL A 269 -21.72 -9.05 -6.69
C VAL A 269 -21.39 -7.79 -5.92
N GLU A 270 -20.92 -7.91 -4.71
CA GLU A 270 -20.50 -6.77 -3.91
C GLU A 270 -19.03 -6.44 -4.16
N LEU A 271 -18.74 -5.18 -4.46
CA LEU A 271 -17.39 -4.65 -4.66
C LEU A 271 -17.09 -3.65 -3.56
N PHE A 272 -16.18 -4.00 -2.66
CA PHE A 272 -15.84 -3.22 -1.50
C PHE A 272 -14.40 -2.69 -1.59
N GLY A 273 -14.12 -1.64 -0.80
CA GLY A 273 -12.79 -1.05 -0.70
C GLY A 273 -12.00 -1.60 0.49
N ASN A 274 -10.69 -1.75 0.33
CA ASN A 274 -9.74 -1.91 1.43
C ASN A 274 -9.17 -0.53 1.77
N ILE A 275 -9.20 -0.13 3.04
CA ILE A 275 -8.69 1.15 3.50
C ILE A 275 -7.79 1.00 4.73
N GLY A 276 -6.90 1.97 4.93
CA GLY A 276 -6.07 2.09 6.13
C GLY A 276 -6.52 3.22 7.05
N LYS A 277 -7.17 4.24 6.51
CA LYS A 277 -7.61 5.43 7.24
C LYS A 277 -9.01 5.86 6.84
N SER A 278 -9.70 6.57 7.71
CA SER A 278 -11.06 7.05 7.45
C SER A 278 -11.19 7.91 6.19
N LYS A 279 -10.16 8.72 5.88
CA LYS A 279 -10.12 9.58 4.70
C LYS A 279 -10.20 8.83 3.36
N ASP A 280 -9.75 7.57 3.31
CA ASP A 280 -9.72 6.76 2.10
C ASP A 280 -11.13 6.32 1.67
N ALA A 281 -12.10 6.34 2.60
CA ALA A 281 -13.47 5.93 2.38
C ALA A 281 -14.15 6.69 1.22
N LYS A 282 -13.97 8.02 1.19
CA LYS A 282 -14.52 8.86 0.11
C LYS A 282 -13.93 8.53 -1.27
N HIS A 283 -12.64 8.24 -1.31
CA HIS A 283 -12.01 7.82 -2.55
C HIS A 283 -12.54 6.46 -3.01
N ALA A 284 -12.70 5.50 -2.10
CA ALA A 284 -13.29 4.21 -2.41
C ALA A 284 -14.71 4.36 -3.00
N LEU A 285 -15.56 5.20 -2.41
CA LEU A 285 -16.89 5.51 -2.96
C LEU A 285 -16.80 6.11 -4.37
N THR A 286 -15.87 7.04 -4.61
CA THR A 286 -15.68 7.66 -5.93
C THR A 286 -15.28 6.63 -6.99
N MET A 287 -14.53 5.60 -6.61
CA MET A 287 -14.14 4.49 -7.48
C MET A 287 -15.22 3.40 -7.60
N GLY A 288 -16.38 3.60 -6.96
CA GLY A 288 -17.55 2.74 -7.08
C GLY A 288 -17.59 1.58 -6.09
N ALA A 289 -16.95 1.72 -4.93
CA ALA A 289 -17.12 0.81 -3.81
C ALA A 289 -18.56 0.89 -3.27
N GLN A 290 -19.11 -0.26 -2.91
CA GLN A 290 -20.44 -0.42 -2.31
C GLN A 290 -20.35 -0.62 -0.78
N GLY A 291 -19.14 -0.60 -0.24
CA GLY A 291 -18.81 -0.78 1.17
C GLY A 291 -17.30 -0.78 1.39
N ILE A 292 -16.91 -0.95 2.64
CA ILE A 292 -15.52 -1.21 3.05
C ILE A 292 -15.46 -2.64 3.58
N GLY A 293 -14.75 -3.52 2.86
CA GLY A 293 -14.61 -4.93 3.25
C GLY A 293 -13.41 -5.19 4.16
N LEU A 294 -12.49 -4.23 4.21
CA LEU A 294 -11.38 -4.25 5.16
C LEU A 294 -10.97 -2.84 5.55
N TYR A 295 -11.24 -2.46 6.79
CA TYR A 295 -10.55 -1.34 7.44
C TYR A 295 -9.43 -1.90 8.32
N ARG A 296 -8.19 -1.59 7.96
CA ARG A 296 -6.98 -2.00 8.68
C ARG A 296 -6.72 -1.05 9.83
N THR A 297 -6.96 -1.50 11.05
CA THR A 297 -6.84 -0.66 12.26
C THR A 297 -5.41 -0.48 12.74
N GLU A 298 -4.45 -1.24 12.22
CA GLU A 298 -3.05 -1.22 12.64
C GLU A 298 -2.42 0.18 12.53
N PHE A 299 -2.81 0.96 11.53
CA PHE A 299 -2.31 2.32 11.33
C PHE A 299 -2.57 3.24 12.54
N LEU A 300 -3.70 3.05 13.24
CA LEU A 300 -4.00 3.80 14.45
C LEU A 300 -3.02 3.52 15.61
N TYR A 301 -2.43 2.35 15.61
CA TYR A 301 -1.47 1.92 16.62
C TYR A 301 -0.04 2.25 16.22
N MET A 302 0.30 2.15 14.93
CA MET A 302 1.66 2.34 14.42
C MET A 302 2.10 3.80 14.37
N GLU A 303 1.16 4.73 14.23
CA GLU A 303 1.45 6.17 14.09
C GLU A 303 1.66 6.87 15.44
N ASN A 304 1.43 6.20 16.55
CA ASN A 304 1.51 6.76 17.89
C ASN A 304 2.54 6.01 18.75
N ASP A 305 3.27 6.74 19.57
CA ASP A 305 4.17 6.15 20.58
C ASP A 305 3.42 5.53 21.78
N GLU A 306 2.12 5.81 21.91
CA GLU A 306 1.23 5.30 22.95
C GLU A 306 0.03 4.57 22.32
N LEU A 307 -0.54 3.62 23.07
CA LEU A 307 -1.75 2.91 22.62
C LEU A 307 -2.93 3.90 22.44
N PRO A 308 -3.66 3.84 21.31
CA PRO A 308 -4.77 4.74 21.06
C PRO A 308 -5.89 4.53 22.08
N THR A 309 -6.39 5.61 22.66
CA THR A 309 -7.49 5.58 23.62
C THR A 309 -8.81 5.18 22.96
N GLU A 310 -9.83 4.82 23.77
CA GLU A 310 -11.17 4.52 23.27
C GLU A 310 -11.75 5.68 22.44
N ASP A 311 -11.54 6.93 22.86
CA ASP A 311 -12.09 8.09 22.17
C ASP A 311 -11.39 8.36 20.83
N VAL A 312 -10.07 8.19 20.75
CA VAL A 312 -9.31 8.32 19.50
C VAL A 312 -9.80 7.29 18.48
N GLN A 313 -9.92 6.04 18.88
CA GLN A 313 -10.42 4.97 18.02
C GLN A 313 -11.89 5.21 17.62
N PHE A 314 -12.73 5.63 18.57
CA PHE A 314 -14.13 5.93 18.33
C PHE A 314 -14.32 7.02 17.26
N GLU A 315 -13.59 8.13 17.33
CA GLU A 315 -13.72 9.22 16.36
C GLU A 315 -13.31 8.77 14.94
N GLU A 316 -12.26 7.95 14.81
CA GLU A 316 -11.84 7.40 13.52
C GLU A 316 -12.89 6.43 12.93
N TYR A 317 -13.42 5.51 13.74
CA TYR A 317 -14.42 4.55 13.29
C TYR A 317 -15.76 5.22 12.97
N LYS A 318 -16.16 6.20 13.77
CA LYS A 318 -17.35 7.02 13.52
C LYS A 318 -17.23 7.77 12.21
N LYS A 319 -16.08 8.39 11.96
CA LYS A 319 -15.86 9.16 10.74
C LYS A 319 -15.99 8.30 9.48
N VAL A 320 -15.43 7.09 9.46
CA VAL A 320 -15.59 6.21 8.31
C VAL A 320 -17.06 5.78 8.16
N ALA A 321 -17.76 5.48 9.25
CA ALA A 321 -19.17 5.11 9.23
C ALA A 321 -20.05 6.23 8.62
N GLU A 322 -19.82 7.48 9.04
CA GLU A 322 -20.50 8.66 8.50
C GLU A 322 -20.16 8.89 7.02
N ASP A 323 -18.88 8.82 6.65
CA ASP A 323 -18.40 9.04 5.28
C ASP A 323 -18.96 7.97 4.31
N MET A 324 -19.21 6.74 4.78
CA MET A 324 -19.82 5.65 3.98
C MET A 324 -21.33 5.75 3.81
N GLN A 325 -22.01 6.69 4.45
CA GLN A 325 -23.44 7.02 4.21
C GLN A 325 -24.40 5.83 4.29
N GLY A 326 -24.17 4.95 5.26
CA GLY A 326 -25.00 3.75 5.49
C GLY A 326 -24.58 2.52 4.70
N GLN A 327 -23.53 2.59 3.89
CA GLN A 327 -22.91 1.41 3.31
C GLN A 327 -22.14 0.64 4.39
N PRO A 328 -22.01 -0.70 4.27
CA PRO A 328 -21.35 -1.51 5.28
C PRO A 328 -19.85 -1.19 5.38
N VAL A 329 -19.33 -1.23 6.61
CA VAL A 329 -17.92 -1.01 6.94
C VAL A 329 -17.45 -2.16 7.83
N ILE A 330 -16.65 -3.06 7.27
CA ILE A 330 -16.04 -4.17 8.01
C ILE A 330 -14.71 -3.68 8.59
N ILE A 331 -14.67 -3.60 9.92
CA ILE A 331 -13.47 -3.16 10.65
C ILE A 331 -12.79 -4.35 11.29
N ARG A 332 -11.56 -4.61 10.87
CA ARG A 332 -10.73 -5.66 11.44
C ARG A 332 -10.15 -5.20 12.78
N THR A 333 -10.33 -6.00 13.83
CA THR A 333 -9.64 -5.73 15.09
C THR A 333 -8.13 -5.88 14.89
N MET A 334 -7.36 -5.32 15.80
CA MET A 334 -5.90 -5.20 15.71
C MET A 334 -5.21 -6.47 15.20
N ASP A 335 -4.46 -6.34 14.09
CA ASP A 335 -3.62 -7.39 13.51
C ASP A 335 -2.15 -6.95 13.51
N ILE A 336 -1.54 -6.94 14.69
CA ILE A 336 -0.17 -6.55 14.97
C ILE A 336 0.63 -7.78 15.38
N GLY A 337 1.94 -7.74 15.15
CA GLY A 337 2.86 -8.87 15.23
C GLY A 337 3.23 -9.35 13.83
N GLY A 338 4.11 -10.33 13.72
CA GLY A 338 4.68 -10.73 12.44
C GLY A 338 5.69 -9.69 11.95
N ASP A 339 5.36 -9.00 10.86
CA ASP A 339 6.14 -7.93 10.24
C ASP A 339 5.88 -6.53 10.82
N LYS A 340 4.94 -6.41 11.77
CA LYS A 340 4.51 -5.13 12.34
C LYS A 340 4.89 -5.02 13.81
N GLU A 341 5.95 -4.31 14.09
CA GLU A 341 6.37 -4.00 15.47
C GLU A 341 5.69 -2.73 15.99
N LEU A 342 5.30 -2.74 17.26
CA LEU A 342 4.81 -1.57 17.97
C LEU A 342 5.72 -1.27 19.15
N LYS A 343 6.26 -0.07 19.21
CA LYS A 343 7.08 0.39 20.34
C LYS A 343 6.33 0.41 21.67
N CYS A 344 5.02 0.67 21.62
CA CYS A 344 4.17 0.73 22.82
C CYS A 344 3.68 -0.66 23.30
N LEU A 345 3.93 -1.73 22.56
CA LEU A 345 3.71 -3.11 22.94
C LEU A 345 5.07 -3.80 23.04
N ASP A 346 5.47 -4.15 24.25
CA ASP A 346 6.69 -4.94 24.49
C ASP A 346 6.43 -6.40 24.02
N LEU A 347 6.53 -6.61 22.71
CA LEU A 347 6.35 -7.92 22.10
C LEU A 347 7.65 -8.71 22.17
N PRO A 348 7.58 -10.03 22.47
CA PRO A 348 8.78 -10.86 22.50
C PRO A 348 9.38 -11.00 21.09
N SER A 349 10.70 -10.96 21.00
CA SER A 349 11.37 -11.34 19.75
C SER A 349 11.17 -12.84 19.49
N GLU A 350 10.69 -13.20 18.32
CA GLU A 350 10.33 -14.56 17.93
C GLU A 350 11.10 -15.01 16.69
N MET A 351 11.45 -16.30 16.63
CA MET A 351 12.14 -16.87 15.46
C MET A 351 11.25 -16.95 14.21
N ASN A 352 9.94 -17.07 14.40
CA ASN A 352 8.94 -17.13 13.33
C ASN A 352 7.76 -16.22 13.67
N PRO A 353 7.92 -14.89 13.54
CA PRO A 353 6.91 -13.91 14.00
C PRO A 353 5.53 -14.10 13.37
N PHE A 354 5.46 -14.51 12.09
CA PHE A 354 4.18 -14.79 11.41
C PHE A 354 3.42 -15.99 12.01
N LEU A 355 4.11 -16.91 12.68
CA LEU A 355 3.51 -18.06 13.38
C LEU A 355 3.37 -17.82 14.90
N GLY A 356 3.76 -16.66 15.37
CA GLY A 356 3.95 -16.33 16.77
C GLY A 356 2.77 -15.59 17.42
N TYR A 357 3.11 -14.69 18.34
CA TYR A 357 2.21 -13.92 19.17
C TYR A 357 1.73 -12.67 18.41
N ARG A 358 0.61 -12.80 17.67
CA ARG A 358 0.04 -11.73 16.84
C ARG A 358 -1.50 -11.71 16.89
N ALA A 359 -2.07 -10.57 16.49
CA ALA A 359 -3.49 -10.41 16.23
C ALA A 359 -4.40 -10.84 17.39
N ILE A 360 -5.36 -11.74 17.13
CA ILE A 360 -6.31 -12.21 18.14
C ILE A 360 -5.60 -12.86 19.35
N ARG A 361 -4.42 -13.43 19.17
CA ARG A 361 -3.64 -14.02 20.27
C ARG A 361 -3.19 -12.95 21.27
N ILE A 362 -2.79 -11.77 20.77
CA ILE A 362 -2.50 -10.61 21.61
C ILE A 362 -3.80 -10.11 22.24
N SER A 363 -4.84 -9.90 21.45
CA SER A 363 -6.12 -9.35 21.89
C SER A 363 -6.75 -10.15 23.04
N LEU A 364 -6.74 -11.48 22.96
CA LEU A 364 -7.28 -12.34 24.02
C LEU A 364 -6.41 -12.34 25.30
N ASN A 365 -5.10 -12.18 25.19
CA ASN A 365 -4.17 -12.10 26.32
C ASN A 365 -4.06 -10.70 26.94
N ARG A 366 -4.49 -9.65 26.19
CA ARG A 366 -4.49 -8.24 26.62
C ARG A 366 -5.89 -7.67 26.57
N PRO A 367 -6.80 -8.11 27.48
CA PRO A 367 -8.18 -7.60 27.54
C PRO A 367 -8.26 -6.08 27.72
N ASP A 368 -7.25 -5.49 28.37
CA ASP A 368 -7.12 -4.05 28.55
C ASP A 368 -7.05 -3.28 27.22
N ILE A 369 -6.39 -3.85 26.20
CA ILE A 369 -6.30 -3.27 24.86
C ILE A 369 -7.53 -3.64 24.03
N PHE A 370 -7.90 -4.93 24.05
CA PHE A 370 -8.98 -5.42 23.20
C PHE A 370 -10.34 -4.84 23.55
N LYS A 371 -10.68 -4.70 24.83
CA LYS A 371 -11.93 -4.07 25.27
C LYS A 371 -12.01 -2.60 24.87
N VAL A 372 -10.91 -1.86 24.92
CA VAL A 372 -10.85 -0.47 24.44
C VAL A 372 -11.26 -0.38 22.98
N GLN A 373 -10.73 -1.26 22.13
CA GLN A 373 -11.10 -1.32 20.71
C GLN A 373 -12.55 -1.75 20.50
N LEU A 374 -13.02 -2.81 21.18
CA LEU A 374 -14.38 -3.30 21.07
C LEU A 374 -15.41 -2.24 21.51
N ARG A 375 -15.15 -1.50 22.58
CA ARG A 375 -16.00 -0.41 23.06
C ARG A 375 -16.06 0.73 22.06
N ALA A 376 -14.91 1.12 21.46
CA ALA A 376 -14.86 2.13 20.42
C ALA A 376 -15.68 1.73 19.18
N LEU A 377 -15.55 0.46 18.72
CA LEU A 377 -16.31 -0.10 17.61
C LEU A 377 -17.82 -0.12 17.89
N LEU A 378 -18.22 -0.56 19.09
CA LEU A 378 -19.62 -0.54 19.51
C LEU A 378 -20.19 0.88 19.51
N ARG A 379 -19.50 1.85 20.11
CA ARG A 379 -19.94 3.25 20.12
C ARG A 379 -20.10 3.81 18.71
N ALA A 380 -19.14 3.53 17.84
CA ALA A 380 -19.16 3.98 16.45
C ALA A 380 -20.29 3.35 15.63
N SER A 381 -20.77 2.16 16.00
CA SER A 381 -21.83 1.44 15.29
C SER A 381 -23.21 2.13 15.37
N SER A 382 -23.38 3.16 16.22
CA SER A 382 -24.58 4.00 16.22
C SER A 382 -24.58 5.04 15.09
N PHE A 383 -23.47 5.22 14.36
CA PHE A 383 -23.33 6.22 13.30
C PHE A 383 -23.33 5.64 11.88
N GLY A 384 -23.35 4.32 11.74
CA GLY A 384 -23.42 3.63 10.44
C GLY A 384 -23.38 2.11 10.55
N ASP A 385 -23.38 1.40 9.43
CA ASP A 385 -23.41 -0.07 9.38
C ASP A 385 -21.99 -0.65 9.58
N ILE A 386 -21.53 -0.66 10.82
CA ILE A 386 -20.24 -1.23 11.22
C ILE A 386 -20.38 -2.72 11.50
N HIS A 387 -19.46 -3.51 10.94
CA HIS A 387 -19.27 -4.92 11.24
C HIS A 387 -17.88 -5.12 11.85
N ILE A 388 -17.75 -6.04 12.80
CA ILE A 388 -16.47 -6.40 13.45
C ILE A 388 -15.92 -7.65 12.79
N MET A 389 -14.62 -7.68 12.53
CA MET A 389 -13.93 -8.85 11.98
C MET A 389 -12.69 -9.20 12.82
N TYR A 390 -12.64 -10.45 13.34
CA TYR A 390 -11.49 -10.94 14.10
C TYR A 390 -10.46 -11.58 13.18
N PRO A 391 -9.19 -11.14 13.21
CA PRO A 391 -8.10 -11.73 12.42
C PRO A 391 -7.52 -13.00 13.07
N MET A 392 -6.77 -13.78 12.31
CA MET A 392 -5.91 -14.89 12.75
C MET A 392 -6.62 -15.98 13.59
N ILE A 393 -7.93 -16.15 13.39
CA ILE A 393 -8.70 -17.20 14.07
C ILE A 393 -8.24 -18.58 13.59
N ALA A 394 -8.02 -19.49 14.55
CA ALA A 394 -7.65 -20.88 14.30
C ALA A 394 -8.61 -21.89 14.99
N SER A 395 -9.42 -21.43 15.95
CA SER A 395 -10.29 -22.30 16.75
C SER A 395 -11.64 -21.65 17.11
N VAL A 396 -12.60 -22.49 17.50
CA VAL A 396 -13.91 -22.02 18.00
C VAL A 396 -13.77 -21.36 19.37
N GLU A 397 -12.81 -21.80 20.16
CA GLU A 397 -12.54 -21.26 21.49
C GLU A 397 -12.13 -19.78 21.42
N GLU A 398 -11.31 -19.40 20.44
CA GLU A 398 -10.90 -18.01 20.22
C GLU A 398 -12.11 -17.14 19.88
N VAL A 399 -12.98 -17.60 18.99
CA VAL A 399 -14.24 -16.88 18.63
C VAL A 399 -15.14 -16.72 19.84
N LYS A 400 -15.33 -17.77 20.65
CA LYS A 400 -16.18 -17.71 21.85
C LYS A 400 -15.62 -16.74 22.89
N GLN A 401 -14.29 -16.72 23.09
CA GLN A 401 -13.65 -15.80 24.03
C GLN A 401 -13.79 -14.34 23.55
N ALA A 402 -13.54 -14.08 22.27
CA ALA A 402 -13.70 -12.75 21.70
C ALA A 402 -15.17 -12.25 21.81
N ASN A 403 -16.13 -13.10 21.47
CA ASN A 403 -17.56 -12.79 21.59
C ASN A 403 -17.98 -12.55 23.05
N ALA A 404 -17.44 -13.31 24.00
CA ALA A 404 -17.73 -13.07 25.42
C ALA A 404 -17.23 -11.68 25.87
N MET A 405 -16.02 -11.27 25.46
CA MET A 405 -15.52 -9.92 25.75
C MET A 405 -16.35 -8.83 25.08
N LEU A 406 -16.87 -9.07 23.87
CA LEU A 406 -17.78 -8.16 23.19
C LEU A 406 -19.08 -7.97 23.99
N GLU A 407 -19.68 -9.06 24.49
CA GLU A 407 -20.89 -8.99 25.31
C GLU A 407 -20.63 -8.28 26.66
N GLU A 408 -19.47 -8.47 27.28
CA GLU A 408 -19.06 -7.69 28.44
C GLU A 408 -19.02 -6.19 28.12
N CYS A 409 -18.40 -5.79 26.98
CA CYS A 409 -18.35 -4.39 26.53
C CYS A 409 -19.76 -3.82 26.26
N LYS A 410 -20.68 -4.60 25.67
CA LYS A 410 -22.09 -4.21 25.50
C LYS A 410 -22.78 -3.94 26.83
N ALA A 411 -22.54 -4.79 27.83
CA ALA A 411 -23.10 -4.61 29.17
C ALA A 411 -22.53 -3.36 29.85
N GLU A 412 -21.22 -3.11 29.76
CA GLU A 412 -20.56 -1.92 30.31
C GLU A 412 -21.13 -0.63 29.68
N LEU A 413 -21.18 -0.55 28.34
CA LEU A 413 -21.73 0.61 27.61
C LEU A 413 -23.21 0.85 27.93
N THR A 414 -24.00 -0.22 28.09
CA THR A 414 -25.39 -0.13 28.51
C THR A 414 -25.52 0.48 29.90
N ALA A 415 -24.67 0.05 30.86
CA ALA A 415 -24.66 0.61 32.20
C ALA A 415 -24.23 2.08 32.23
N GLU A 416 -23.35 2.50 31.31
CA GLU A 416 -22.93 3.88 31.10
C GLU A 416 -23.96 4.74 30.34
N GLY A 417 -25.03 4.14 29.81
CA GLY A 417 -26.02 4.85 29.00
C GLY A 417 -25.53 5.30 27.63
N LYS A 418 -24.48 4.68 27.09
CA LYS A 418 -23.96 4.94 25.75
C LYS A 418 -24.72 4.15 24.70
N GLU A 419 -25.02 4.79 23.58
CA GLU A 419 -25.72 4.16 22.45
C GLU A 419 -24.76 3.34 21.59
N PHE A 420 -25.26 2.20 21.07
CA PHE A 420 -24.57 1.33 20.11
C PHE A 420 -25.57 0.41 19.41
N ASN A 421 -25.19 -0.15 18.26
CA ASN A 421 -25.98 -1.17 17.58
C ASN A 421 -25.87 -2.52 18.33
N LYS A 422 -27.00 -2.96 18.92
CA LYS A 422 -27.05 -4.22 19.67
C LYS A 422 -26.87 -5.45 18.79
N ASP A 423 -27.28 -5.32 17.51
CA ASP A 423 -27.25 -6.39 16.50
C ASP A 423 -26.05 -6.23 15.56
N ILE A 424 -24.94 -5.64 16.07
CA ILE A 424 -23.69 -5.50 15.30
C ILE A 424 -23.23 -6.87 14.83
N LYS A 425 -22.94 -6.98 13.51
CA LYS A 425 -22.47 -8.22 12.91
C LYS A 425 -21.01 -8.48 13.27
N VAL A 426 -20.71 -9.74 13.54
CA VAL A 426 -19.36 -10.21 13.88
C VAL A 426 -18.95 -11.31 12.92
N GLY A 427 -17.86 -11.09 12.19
CA GLY A 427 -17.24 -12.07 11.32
C GLY A 427 -15.80 -12.39 11.72
N ILE A 428 -15.21 -13.29 10.98
CA ILE A 428 -13.79 -13.67 11.15
C ILE A 428 -13.06 -13.63 9.82
N MET A 429 -11.77 -13.33 9.89
CA MET A 429 -10.89 -13.53 8.75
C MET A 429 -10.47 -15.00 8.67
N ILE A 430 -10.72 -15.62 7.53
CA ILE A 430 -10.28 -16.98 7.22
C ILE A 430 -8.93 -16.87 6.50
N GLU A 431 -7.87 -17.00 7.26
CA GLU A 431 -6.49 -16.85 6.77
C GLU A 431 -5.54 -17.91 7.35
N VAL A 432 -5.97 -18.62 8.39
CA VAL A 432 -5.28 -19.79 8.93
C VAL A 432 -5.90 -21.06 8.33
N PRO A 433 -5.11 -21.99 7.74
CA PRO A 433 -5.65 -23.21 7.14
C PRO A 433 -6.51 -24.04 8.07
N ALA A 434 -6.20 -24.06 9.38
CA ALA A 434 -7.03 -24.73 10.38
C ALA A 434 -8.46 -24.16 10.41
N ALA A 435 -8.61 -22.83 10.38
CA ALA A 435 -9.91 -22.17 10.31
C ALA A 435 -10.64 -22.52 9.01
N ALA A 436 -9.92 -22.52 7.88
CA ALA A 436 -10.51 -22.90 6.60
C ALA A 436 -11.08 -24.33 6.63
N VAL A 437 -10.34 -25.29 7.19
CA VAL A 437 -10.76 -26.71 7.30
C VAL A 437 -11.99 -26.86 8.21
N ILE A 438 -12.04 -26.13 9.34
CA ILE A 438 -13.17 -26.21 10.30
C ILE A 438 -14.24 -25.14 10.04
N SER A 439 -14.23 -24.49 8.90
CA SER A 439 -15.21 -23.43 8.55
C SER A 439 -16.68 -23.86 8.70
N PRO A 440 -17.11 -25.13 8.44
CA PRO A 440 -18.48 -25.57 8.73
C PRO A 440 -18.87 -25.51 10.22
N ILE A 441 -17.87 -25.57 11.11
CA ILE A 441 -18.09 -25.43 12.55
C ILE A 441 -18.11 -23.94 12.92
N LEU A 442 -17.10 -23.16 12.46
CA LEU A 442 -16.96 -21.74 12.75
C LEU A 442 -18.16 -20.92 12.25
N ALA A 443 -18.73 -21.27 11.10
CA ALA A 443 -19.90 -20.61 10.52
C ALA A 443 -21.11 -20.54 11.46
N LYS A 444 -21.19 -21.39 12.45
CA LYS A 444 -22.28 -21.39 13.46
C LYS A 444 -22.14 -20.28 14.51
N TYR A 445 -20.95 -19.68 14.63
CA TYR A 445 -20.60 -18.75 15.70
C TYR A 445 -20.35 -17.31 15.25
N VAL A 446 -20.43 -17.06 13.93
CA VAL A 446 -20.17 -15.76 13.32
C VAL A 446 -21.23 -15.44 12.27
N ASP A 447 -21.29 -14.18 11.84
CA ASP A 447 -22.30 -13.71 10.87
C ASP A 447 -21.79 -13.76 9.42
N PHE A 448 -20.47 -13.71 9.21
CA PHE A 448 -19.83 -13.77 7.88
C PHE A 448 -18.40 -14.25 7.96
N PHE A 449 -17.85 -14.61 6.80
CA PHE A 449 -16.42 -14.84 6.61
C PHE A 449 -15.82 -13.79 5.67
N SER A 450 -14.56 -13.44 5.88
CA SER A 450 -13.73 -12.72 4.91
C SER A 450 -12.43 -13.47 4.72
N ILE A 451 -12.11 -13.86 3.49
CA ILE A 451 -10.92 -14.66 3.20
C ILE A 451 -9.71 -13.75 3.05
N GLY A 452 -8.72 -13.90 3.94
CA GLY A 452 -7.42 -13.25 3.89
C GLY A 452 -6.44 -14.08 3.05
N THR A 453 -6.52 -13.98 1.71
CA THR A 453 -5.75 -14.88 0.81
C THR A 453 -4.25 -14.75 0.94
N ASN A 454 -3.74 -13.58 1.37
CA ASN A 454 -2.30 -13.39 1.52
C ASN A 454 -1.71 -14.35 2.57
N ASP A 455 -2.27 -14.36 3.76
CA ASP A 455 -1.83 -15.24 4.84
C ASP A 455 -2.33 -16.68 4.64
N LEU A 456 -3.54 -16.88 4.09
CA LEU A 456 -4.02 -18.22 3.76
C LEU A 456 -3.09 -18.95 2.78
N CYS A 457 -2.62 -18.26 1.74
CA CYS A 457 -1.68 -18.79 0.78
C CYS A 457 -0.33 -19.08 1.45
N GLN A 458 0.22 -18.10 2.19
CA GLN A 458 1.48 -18.22 2.91
C GLN A 458 1.50 -19.44 3.84
N TYR A 459 0.48 -19.62 4.66
CA TYR A 459 0.40 -20.72 5.62
C TYR A 459 0.07 -22.06 4.96
N THR A 460 -0.76 -22.08 3.91
CA THR A 460 -1.09 -23.30 3.18
C THR A 460 0.12 -23.88 2.46
N LEU A 461 0.93 -23.01 1.85
CA LEU A 461 2.12 -23.42 1.08
C LEU A 461 3.39 -23.45 1.94
N ALA A 462 3.33 -22.98 3.19
CA ALA A 462 4.49 -22.82 4.08
C ALA A 462 5.60 -21.97 3.46
N VAL A 463 5.22 -20.88 2.81
CA VAL A 463 6.12 -19.96 2.09
C VAL A 463 5.98 -18.57 2.69
N ASP A 464 7.10 -17.99 3.11
CA ASP A 464 7.13 -16.59 3.51
C ASP A 464 7.09 -15.70 2.25
N ARG A 465 5.99 -14.96 2.09
CA ARG A 465 5.78 -14.05 0.95
C ARG A 465 6.77 -12.89 0.87
N MET A 466 7.43 -12.56 1.99
CA MET A 466 8.44 -11.50 2.06
C MET A 466 9.84 -12.00 1.68
N ASN A 467 10.02 -13.31 1.53
CA ASN A 467 11.31 -13.89 1.18
C ASN A 467 11.49 -13.95 -0.34
N GLU A 468 12.30 -13.04 -0.87
CA GLU A 468 12.58 -12.92 -2.31
C GLU A 468 13.17 -14.21 -2.93
N SER A 469 13.94 -14.99 -2.15
CA SER A 469 14.59 -16.21 -2.64
C SER A 469 13.61 -17.33 -2.97
N ILE A 470 12.43 -17.35 -2.37
CA ILE A 470 11.40 -18.37 -2.55
C ILE A 470 10.05 -17.78 -2.99
N GLY A 471 10.02 -16.52 -3.38
CA GLY A 471 8.79 -15.81 -3.79
C GLY A 471 8.03 -16.50 -4.93
N SER A 472 8.72 -17.23 -5.81
CA SER A 472 8.08 -18.02 -6.88
C SER A 472 7.21 -19.19 -6.36
N LEU A 473 7.39 -19.61 -5.12
CA LEU A 473 6.58 -20.64 -4.48
C LEU A 473 5.28 -20.08 -3.88
N TYR A 474 5.17 -18.76 -3.73
CA TYR A 474 3.95 -18.08 -3.32
C TYR A 474 2.98 -18.00 -4.50
N GLN A 475 2.00 -18.88 -4.53
CA GLN A 475 1.11 -19.08 -5.68
C GLN A 475 -0.37 -19.01 -5.25
N PRO A 476 -1.02 -17.84 -5.28
CA PRO A 476 -2.41 -17.69 -4.82
C PRO A 476 -3.43 -18.54 -5.58
N LEU A 477 -3.17 -18.88 -6.85
CA LEU A 477 -4.00 -19.79 -7.66
C LEU A 477 -3.60 -21.27 -7.51
N HIS A 478 -2.79 -21.62 -6.49
CA HIS A 478 -2.44 -23.01 -6.24
C HIS A 478 -3.69 -23.87 -5.98
N PRO A 479 -3.80 -25.08 -6.57
CA PRO A 479 -4.98 -25.94 -6.41
C PRO A 479 -5.40 -26.18 -4.94
N GLY A 480 -4.43 -26.28 -4.03
CA GLY A 480 -4.69 -26.43 -2.59
C GLY A 480 -5.37 -25.20 -1.99
N VAL A 481 -4.96 -24.00 -2.39
CA VAL A 481 -5.53 -22.73 -1.93
C VAL A 481 -6.96 -22.57 -2.46
N LEU A 482 -7.17 -22.80 -3.78
CA LEU A 482 -8.50 -22.70 -4.40
C LEU A 482 -9.52 -23.67 -3.78
N ARG A 483 -9.10 -24.90 -3.45
CA ARG A 483 -9.96 -25.87 -2.75
C ARG A 483 -10.34 -25.45 -1.35
N LEU A 484 -9.42 -24.82 -0.61
CA LEU A 484 -9.74 -24.24 0.70
C LEU A 484 -10.72 -23.07 0.55
N ILE A 485 -10.51 -22.17 -0.40
CA ILE A 485 -11.44 -21.08 -0.70
C ILE A 485 -12.84 -21.61 -0.99
N LYS A 486 -12.95 -22.60 -1.91
CA LYS A 486 -14.24 -23.22 -2.23
C LYS A 486 -14.91 -23.83 -0.99
N HIS A 487 -14.16 -24.57 -0.19
CA HIS A 487 -14.67 -25.19 1.04
C HIS A 487 -15.21 -24.16 2.04
N VAL A 488 -14.52 -23.03 2.20
CA VAL A 488 -14.94 -21.92 3.08
C VAL A 488 -16.24 -21.29 2.59
N ILE A 489 -16.33 -21.02 1.29
CA ILE A 489 -17.54 -20.43 0.67
C ILE A 489 -18.74 -21.38 0.85
N ASP A 490 -18.58 -22.65 0.54
CA ASP A 490 -19.63 -23.64 0.69
C ASP A 490 -20.12 -23.73 2.14
N ALA A 491 -19.18 -23.79 3.08
CA ALA A 491 -19.50 -23.86 4.51
C ALA A 491 -20.28 -22.64 5.01
N SER A 492 -19.99 -21.46 4.48
CA SER A 492 -20.73 -20.21 4.77
C SER A 492 -22.14 -20.29 4.21
N HIS A 493 -22.27 -20.62 2.94
CA HIS A 493 -23.56 -20.69 2.23
C HIS A 493 -24.49 -21.76 2.83
N GLU A 494 -23.98 -22.90 3.28
CA GLU A 494 -24.77 -23.91 4.00
C GLU A 494 -25.42 -23.37 5.27
N GLN A 495 -24.86 -22.32 5.89
CA GLN A 495 -25.42 -21.64 7.05
C GLN A 495 -26.19 -20.35 6.67
N GLY A 496 -26.41 -20.08 5.36
CA GLY A 496 -27.10 -18.88 4.88
C GLY A 496 -26.31 -17.58 5.12
N LYS A 497 -24.98 -17.64 5.13
CA LYS A 497 -24.09 -16.52 5.39
C LYS A 497 -23.28 -16.18 4.15
N PHE A 498 -22.80 -14.94 4.04
CA PHE A 498 -21.95 -14.53 2.93
C PHE A 498 -20.46 -14.73 3.23
N THR A 499 -19.69 -14.85 2.18
CA THR A 499 -18.22 -14.85 2.24
C THR A 499 -17.65 -13.75 1.35
N GLY A 500 -16.90 -12.85 1.98
CA GLY A 500 -16.06 -11.87 1.29
C GLY A 500 -14.61 -12.34 1.15
N MET A 501 -13.85 -11.58 0.38
CA MET A 501 -12.40 -11.76 0.25
C MET A 501 -11.71 -10.40 0.23
N CYS A 502 -10.76 -10.18 1.12
CA CYS A 502 -10.01 -8.92 1.24
C CYS A 502 -8.50 -9.05 0.96
N GLY A 503 -8.03 -10.26 0.65
CA GLY A 503 -6.67 -10.47 0.17
C GLY A 503 -6.45 -9.97 -1.25
N GLU A 504 -5.20 -9.86 -1.67
CA GLU A 504 -4.82 -9.32 -2.99
C GLU A 504 -5.43 -10.09 -4.16
N LEU A 505 -5.72 -11.37 -3.99
CA LEU A 505 -6.35 -12.21 -5.02
C LEU A 505 -7.72 -11.67 -5.46
N ALA A 506 -8.44 -10.94 -4.58
CA ALA A 506 -9.72 -10.31 -4.94
C ALA A 506 -9.58 -9.21 -6.00
N SER A 507 -8.40 -8.60 -6.11
CA SER A 507 -8.08 -7.56 -7.09
C SER A 507 -7.41 -8.09 -8.36
N ASP A 508 -7.15 -9.40 -8.44
CA ASP A 508 -6.50 -10.00 -9.60
C ASP A 508 -7.53 -10.26 -10.72
N PRO A 509 -7.41 -9.59 -11.88
CA PRO A 509 -8.28 -9.84 -13.02
C PRO A 509 -8.31 -11.31 -13.44
N VAL A 510 -7.17 -12.01 -13.37
CA VAL A 510 -7.05 -13.42 -13.75
C VAL A 510 -7.86 -14.32 -12.82
N ALA A 511 -7.94 -13.98 -11.54
CA ALA A 511 -8.69 -14.74 -10.55
C ALA A 511 -10.20 -14.46 -10.58
N THR A 512 -10.63 -13.31 -11.12
CA THR A 512 -11.99 -12.79 -10.96
C THR A 512 -13.07 -13.79 -11.36
N MET A 513 -12.97 -14.40 -12.56
CA MET A 513 -13.96 -15.37 -13.02
C MET A 513 -13.94 -16.66 -12.18
N ILE A 514 -12.76 -17.10 -11.76
CA ILE A 514 -12.62 -18.28 -10.89
C ILE A 514 -13.32 -18.01 -9.54
N LEU A 515 -13.01 -16.91 -8.89
CA LEU A 515 -13.55 -16.56 -7.58
C LEU A 515 -15.08 -16.40 -7.61
N LEU A 516 -15.61 -15.70 -8.64
CA LEU A 516 -17.05 -15.61 -8.82
C LEU A 516 -17.67 -16.99 -9.04
N GLY A 517 -17.04 -17.82 -9.87
CA GLY A 517 -17.50 -19.20 -10.12
C GLY A 517 -17.46 -20.11 -8.90
N LEU A 518 -16.50 -19.90 -7.99
CA LEU A 518 -16.45 -20.58 -6.70
C LEU A 518 -17.59 -20.15 -5.75
N GLY A 519 -18.27 -19.03 -6.04
CA GLY A 519 -19.39 -18.53 -5.25
C GLY A 519 -19.07 -17.36 -4.35
N LEU A 520 -17.94 -16.67 -4.55
CA LEU A 520 -17.58 -15.50 -3.74
C LEU A 520 -18.64 -14.39 -3.88
N ASP A 521 -19.13 -13.87 -2.75
CA ASP A 521 -20.20 -12.88 -2.68
C ASP A 521 -19.66 -11.44 -2.74
N GLU A 522 -18.53 -11.18 -2.08
CA GLU A 522 -17.95 -9.85 -1.91
C GLU A 522 -16.46 -9.87 -2.26
N PHE A 523 -16.04 -8.93 -3.13
CA PHE A 523 -14.66 -8.71 -3.54
C PHE A 523 -14.18 -7.39 -2.94
N SER A 524 -13.25 -7.43 -1.98
CA SER A 524 -12.69 -6.24 -1.35
C SER A 524 -11.24 -6.00 -1.78
N MET A 525 -10.96 -4.81 -2.25
CA MET A 525 -9.69 -4.49 -2.89
C MET A 525 -9.30 -3.02 -2.72
N THR A 526 -8.10 -2.65 -3.16
CA THR A 526 -7.74 -1.24 -3.29
C THR A 526 -8.71 -0.51 -4.23
N ALA A 527 -9.06 0.71 -3.88
CA ALA A 527 -10.07 1.50 -4.61
C ALA A 527 -9.81 1.57 -6.12
N SER A 528 -8.54 1.72 -6.52
CA SER A 528 -8.13 1.81 -7.94
C SER A 528 -8.41 0.54 -8.76
N SER A 529 -8.53 -0.62 -8.12
CA SER A 529 -8.80 -1.89 -8.81
C SER A 529 -10.29 -2.13 -9.07
N ILE A 530 -11.18 -1.49 -8.32
CA ILE A 530 -12.63 -1.72 -8.39
C ILE A 530 -13.19 -1.54 -9.80
N PRO A 531 -12.86 -0.48 -10.56
CA PRO A 531 -13.46 -0.29 -11.88
C PRO A 531 -13.12 -1.40 -12.88
N LEU A 532 -11.89 -1.93 -12.83
CA LEU A 532 -11.45 -3.02 -13.71
C LEU A 532 -12.17 -4.33 -13.36
N ILE A 533 -12.22 -4.70 -12.10
CA ILE A 533 -12.92 -5.90 -11.65
C ILE A 533 -14.43 -5.79 -11.98
N LYS A 534 -15.02 -4.62 -11.74
CA LYS A 534 -16.41 -4.33 -12.13
C LYS A 534 -16.66 -4.54 -13.62
N LYS A 535 -15.75 -4.07 -14.49
CA LYS A 535 -15.84 -4.29 -15.94
C LYS A 535 -15.85 -5.79 -16.27
N ILE A 536 -14.95 -6.58 -15.69
CA ILE A 536 -14.88 -8.02 -15.92
C ILE A 536 -16.20 -8.68 -15.49
N LEU A 537 -16.65 -8.43 -14.26
CA LEU A 537 -17.88 -8.99 -13.71
C LEU A 537 -19.11 -8.66 -14.55
N ARG A 538 -19.20 -7.45 -15.08
CA ARG A 538 -20.29 -7.00 -15.96
C ARG A 538 -20.24 -7.59 -17.38
N SER A 539 -19.11 -8.18 -17.75
CA SER A 539 -18.88 -8.75 -19.08
C SER A 539 -19.07 -10.27 -19.13
N VAL A 540 -19.32 -10.91 -18.00
CA VAL A 540 -19.44 -12.37 -17.89
C VAL A 540 -20.77 -12.78 -17.23
N SER A 541 -21.18 -14.03 -17.41
CA SER A 541 -22.30 -14.62 -16.67
C SER A 541 -21.78 -15.44 -15.48
N LYS A 542 -22.61 -15.59 -14.45
CA LYS A 542 -22.31 -16.47 -13.30
C LYS A 542 -22.12 -17.91 -13.78
N ALA A 543 -22.96 -18.39 -14.68
CA ALA A 543 -22.87 -19.74 -15.25
C ALA A 543 -21.52 -20.01 -15.94
N GLU A 544 -21.04 -19.08 -16.78
CA GLU A 544 -19.69 -19.19 -17.39
C GLU A 544 -18.59 -19.23 -16.34
N CYS A 545 -18.70 -18.40 -15.30
CA CYS A 545 -17.71 -18.38 -14.21
C CYS A 545 -17.68 -19.72 -13.45
N GLU A 546 -18.83 -20.35 -13.24
CA GLU A 546 -18.92 -21.69 -12.61
C GLU A 546 -18.22 -22.76 -13.47
N GLU A 547 -18.36 -22.71 -14.80
CA GLU A 547 -17.64 -23.60 -15.71
C GLU A 547 -16.13 -23.37 -15.62
N VAL A 548 -15.69 -22.11 -15.60
CA VAL A 548 -14.26 -21.73 -15.46
C VAL A 548 -13.70 -22.23 -14.12
N ALA A 549 -14.42 -22.00 -13.02
CA ALA A 549 -13.99 -22.43 -11.69
C ALA A 549 -13.90 -23.96 -11.58
N ASN A 550 -14.90 -24.69 -12.08
CA ASN A 550 -14.90 -26.15 -12.09
C ASN A 550 -13.72 -26.72 -12.91
N LYS A 551 -13.40 -26.08 -14.03
CA LYS A 551 -12.24 -26.46 -14.84
C LYS A 551 -10.94 -26.17 -14.11
N ALA A 552 -10.79 -24.99 -13.49
CA ALA A 552 -9.62 -24.62 -12.69
C ALA A 552 -9.39 -25.61 -11.52
N LEU A 553 -10.45 -25.99 -10.80
CA LEU A 553 -10.38 -26.99 -9.72
C LEU A 553 -9.95 -28.39 -10.19
N SER A 554 -10.06 -28.71 -11.46
CA SER A 554 -9.64 -29.97 -12.06
C SER A 554 -8.19 -29.99 -12.55
N MET A 555 -7.49 -28.85 -12.51
CA MET A 555 -6.10 -28.70 -12.94
C MET A 555 -5.13 -29.03 -11.79
N ASP A 556 -3.91 -29.40 -12.16
CA ASP A 556 -2.92 -29.91 -11.23
C ASP A 556 -1.96 -28.82 -10.71
N THR A 557 -1.73 -27.74 -11.46
CA THR A 557 -0.75 -26.70 -11.13
C THR A 557 -1.32 -25.29 -11.18
N ALA A 558 -0.73 -24.37 -10.42
CA ALA A 558 -1.08 -22.94 -10.46
C ALA A 558 -0.79 -22.32 -11.84
N GLU A 559 0.24 -22.80 -12.53
CA GLU A 559 0.60 -22.32 -13.87
C GLU A 559 -0.48 -22.67 -14.88
N GLU A 560 -0.92 -23.93 -14.92
CA GLU A 560 -2.02 -24.36 -15.80
C GLU A 560 -3.31 -23.56 -15.54
N ILE A 561 -3.64 -23.32 -14.27
CA ILE A 561 -4.82 -22.52 -13.89
C ILE A 561 -4.68 -21.08 -14.39
N THR A 562 -3.50 -20.48 -14.17
CA THR A 562 -3.22 -19.10 -14.58
C THR A 562 -3.32 -18.93 -16.09
N GLU A 563 -2.69 -19.82 -16.86
CA GLU A 563 -2.71 -19.76 -18.32
C GLU A 563 -4.12 -20.02 -18.88
N TYR A 564 -4.85 -20.95 -18.30
CA TYR A 564 -6.25 -21.18 -18.65
C TYR A 564 -7.11 -19.93 -18.39
N ALA A 565 -7.03 -19.35 -17.21
CA ALA A 565 -7.81 -18.16 -16.87
C ALA A 565 -7.47 -16.96 -17.76
N LYS A 566 -6.18 -16.75 -18.06
CA LYS A 566 -5.74 -15.73 -19.03
C LYS A 566 -6.30 -15.97 -20.43
N SER A 567 -6.29 -17.22 -20.91
CA SER A 567 -6.82 -17.54 -22.24
C SER A 567 -8.32 -17.21 -22.35
N VAL A 568 -9.10 -17.54 -21.32
CA VAL A 568 -10.55 -17.23 -21.28
C VAL A 568 -10.80 -15.73 -21.29
N LEU A 569 -10.03 -14.95 -20.53
CA LEU A 569 -10.16 -13.49 -20.50
C LEU A 569 -9.72 -12.85 -21.83
N ALA A 570 -8.66 -13.37 -22.45
CA ALA A 570 -8.17 -12.89 -23.75
C ALA A 570 -9.20 -13.13 -24.87
N GLU A 571 -9.83 -14.32 -24.92
CA GLU A 571 -10.91 -14.63 -25.86
C GLU A 571 -12.10 -13.66 -25.73
N LYS A 572 -12.31 -13.10 -24.55
CA LYS A 572 -13.36 -12.10 -24.29
C LYS A 572 -12.90 -10.64 -24.47
N GLY A 573 -11.61 -10.40 -24.76
CA GLY A 573 -11.04 -9.06 -24.82
C GLY A 573 -11.04 -8.33 -23.49
N LEU A 574 -10.85 -9.07 -22.40
CA LEU A 574 -10.88 -8.57 -21.02
C LEU A 574 -9.48 -8.51 -20.36
N LEU A 575 -8.45 -8.97 -21.08
CA LEU A 575 -7.03 -8.83 -20.70
C LEU A 575 -6.39 -7.70 -21.49
#